data_1f3ae64c023fc014287cf2e26d64a316
#
_entry.id   1f3ae64c023fc014287cf2e26d64a316
#
_cell.length_a   1.000
_cell.length_b   1.000
_cell.length_c   1.000
_cell.angle_alpha   90.00
_cell.angle_beta   90.00
_cell.angle_gamma   90.00
#
_symmetry.space_group_name_H-M   'P 1'
#
loop_
_entity.id
_entity.type
_entity.pdbx_description
1 polymer ?
#
loop_
_entity_poly.entity_id
_entity_poly.type
_entity_poly.pdbx_seq_one_letter_code
_entity_poly.pdbx_strand_id
1 'polypeptide(L)'
;TLVMYSGHPLGLFPSHKNAPRVVVTNGMVIPNYSKPDDWERLNALGVSQYGQMTAGSYMYIGPQGIVHGTTITVLNAARKKMKDEPERKDIHGMLFVSSGLGGMSGAQPKAGNIAGVVSVIAEINPKAAQKRYDQGWVDELHSNLDELIPAIRYAVENRKTVSMAYVGN
;
A
#
# COMPACT_ATOMS: atom_id res chain seq x y z
N THR A 1 11.62 31.16 -6.93
CA THR A 1 11.79 29.87 -6.26
C THR A 1 10.43 29.37 -5.75
N LEU A 2 10.03 28.20 -6.14
CA LEU A 2 8.86 27.50 -5.60
C LEU A 2 9.27 26.75 -4.34
N VAL A 3 8.54 26.95 -3.25
CA VAL A 3 8.73 26.20 -2.01
C VAL A 3 7.58 25.20 -1.86
N MET A 4 7.92 23.94 -1.69
CA MET A 4 7.00 22.82 -1.54
C MET A 4 7.15 22.21 -0.14
N TYR A 5 6.02 21.87 0.48
CA TYR A 5 5.95 21.23 1.79
C TYR A 5 5.08 19.99 1.69
N SER A 6 5.67 18.81 1.85
CA SER A 6 4.97 17.52 1.71
C SER A 6 4.07 17.43 0.46
N GLY A 7 4.58 17.92 -0.68
CA GLY A 7 3.84 17.96 -1.94
C GLY A 7 2.87 19.13 -2.12
N HIS A 8 2.69 19.98 -1.10
CA HIS A 8 1.87 21.17 -1.15
C HIS A 8 2.71 22.41 -1.51
N PRO A 9 2.30 23.22 -2.49
CA PRO A 9 2.96 24.49 -2.76
C PRO A 9 2.67 25.48 -1.63
N LEU A 10 3.72 25.98 -0.99
CA LEU A 10 3.62 27.02 0.04
C LEU A 10 3.66 28.43 -0.54
N GLY A 11 4.34 28.61 -1.67
CA GLY A 11 4.43 29.89 -2.31
C GLY A 11 5.56 30.00 -3.30
N LEU A 12 5.56 31.14 -4.01
CA LEU A 12 6.64 31.57 -4.90
C LEU A 12 7.41 32.69 -4.21
N PHE A 13 8.71 32.52 -4.13
CA PHE A 13 9.62 33.49 -3.53
C PHE A 13 10.49 34.14 -4.64
N PRO A 14 10.99 35.37 -4.43
CA PRO A 14 11.91 36.00 -5.36
C PRO A 14 13.04 35.06 -5.74
N SER A 15 13.39 35.06 -7.03
CA SER A 15 14.41 34.19 -7.58
C SER A 15 15.47 35.00 -8.30
N HIS A 16 16.67 34.45 -8.37
CA HIS A 16 17.77 35.00 -9.14
C HIS A 16 18.56 33.87 -9.80
N LYS A 17 19.52 34.18 -10.64
CA LYS A 17 20.24 33.18 -11.45
C LYS A 17 20.88 32.04 -10.65
N ASN A 18 21.23 32.28 -9.39
CA ASN A 18 21.86 31.29 -8.50
C ASN A 18 20.89 30.74 -7.46
N ALA A 19 19.62 31.13 -7.46
CA ALA A 19 18.63 30.58 -6.55
C ALA A 19 18.15 29.19 -6.99
N PRO A 20 17.84 28.28 -6.05
CA PRO A 20 17.22 27.02 -6.42
C PRO A 20 15.86 27.27 -7.07
N ARG A 21 15.51 26.46 -8.07
CA ARG A 21 14.20 26.55 -8.74
C ARG A 21 13.07 26.07 -7.83
N VAL A 22 13.33 25.03 -7.09
CA VAL A 22 12.38 24.41 -6.16
C VAL A 22 13.10 24.09 -4.87
N VAL A 23 12.47 24.40 -3.75
CA VAL A 23 12.84 23.91 -2.42
C VAL A 23 11.76 22.97 -1.96
N VAL A 24 12.14 21.76 -1.60
CA VAL A 24 11.21 20.75 -1.06
C VAL A 24 11.55 20.49 0.39
N THR A 25 10.55 20.54 1.23
CA THR A 25 10.68 20.20 2.65
C THR A 25 9.56 19.30 3.09
N ASN A 26 9.80 18.52 4.12
CA ASN A 26 8.80 17.68 4.76
C ASN A 26 8.34 18.31 6.07
N GLY A 27 7.03 18.27 6.30
CA GLY A 27 6.48 18.47 7.59
C GLY A 27 6.73 17.26 8.48
N MET A 28 7.23 17.51 9.66
CA MET A 28 7.42 16.46 10.66
C MET A 28 6.68 16.83 11.93
N VAL A 29 5.94 15.86 12.47
CA VAL A 29 5.37 15.97 13.81
C VAL A 29 6.40 15.40 14.78
N ILE A 30 6.82 16.23 15.75
CA ILE A 30 7.76 15.77 16.78
C ILE A 30 7.08 14.78 17.73
N PRO A 31 7.82 13.84 18.32
CA PRO A 31 7.23 12.72 19.09
C PRO A 31 6.26 13.13 20.20
N ASN A 32 6.50 14.28 20.84
CA ASN A 32 5.64 14.80 21.92
C ASN A 32 4.24 15.26 21.44
N TYR A 33 4.04 15.38 20.14
CA TYR A 33 2.80 15.84 19.52
C TYR A 33 2.26 14.82 18.52
N SER A 34 2.42 13.52 18.82
CA SER A 34 2.06 12.43 17.93
C SER A 34 0.78 11.69 18.35
N LYS A 35 0.00 12.23 19.25
CA LYS A 35 -1.32 11.68 19.61
C LYS A 35 -2.33 11.96 18.48
N PRO A 36 -3.37 11.14 18.30
CA PRO A 36 -4.39 11.34 17.27
C PRO A 36 -4.97 12.76 17.27
N ASP A 37 -5.32 13.30 18.45
CA ASP A 37 -5.88 14.66 18.59
C ASP A 37 -4.88 15.74 18.18
N ASP A 38 -3.58 15.53 18.44
CA ASP A 38 -2.53 16.47 18.02
C ASP A 38 -2.42 16.47 16.48
N TRP A 39 -2.50 15.31 15.85
CA TRP A 39 -2.48 15.18 14.41
C TRP A 39 -3.66 15.89 13.76
N GLU A 40 -4.87 15.67 14.24
CA GLU A 40 -6.07 16.33 13.73
C GLU A 40 -5.98 17.84 13.88
N ARG A 41 -5.58 18.33 15.07
CA ARG A 41 -5.42 19.75 15.32
C ARG A 41 -4.35 20.38 14.44
N LEU A 42 -3.18 19.78 14.35
CA LEU A 42 -2.07 20.30 13.56
C LEU A 42 -2.34 20.26 12.06
N ASN A 43 -3.10 19.25 11.60
CA ASN A 43 -3.56 19.20 10.23
C ASN A 43 -4.57 20.30 9.92
N ALA A 44 -5.56 20.53 10.80
CA ALA A 44 -6.54 21.61 10.65
C ALA A 44 -5.89 23.01 10.65
N LEU A 45 -4.79 23.18 11.39
CA LEU A 45 -4.00 24.42 11.41
C LEU A 45 -3.04 24.56 10.21
N GLY A 46 -2.95 23.57 9.33
CA GLY A 46 -2.01 23.57 8.22
C GLY A 46 -0.55 23.38 8.62
N VAL A 47 -0.27 22.95 9.85
CA VAL A 47 1.09 22.74 10.37
C VAL A 47 1.63 21.37 9.94
N SER A 48 0.80 20.34 9.96
CA SER A 48 1.15 19.02 9.47
C SER A 48 0.29 18.63 8.28
N GLN A 49 0.87 17.83 7.39
CA GLN A 49 0.17 17.36 6.22
C GLN A 49 0.46 15.88 6.00
N TYR A 50 -0.50 15.19 5.39
CA TYR A 50 -0.31 13.82 4.99
C TYR A 50 0.80 13.74 3.95
N GLY A 51 1.89 13.08 4.31
CA GLY A 51 3.01 12.83 3.42
C GLY A 51 3.20 11.34 3.20
N GLN A 52 3.19 10.92 1.97
CA GLN A 52 3.70 9.60 1.60
C GLN A 52 5.23 9.65 1.49
N MET A 53 5.87 8.48 1.38
CA MET A 53 7.31 8.33 1.24
C MET A 53 7.92 9.24 0.13
N THR A 54 7.16 9.55 -0.90
CA THR A 54 7.57 10.34 -2.06
C THR A 54 7.21 11.82 -1.97
N ALA A 55 6.54 12.26 -0.91
CA ALA A 55 6.15 13.65 -0.75
C ALA A 55 7.36 14.58 -0.70
N GLY A 56 8.44 14.18 -0.03
CA GLY A 56 9.69 14.94 0.04
C GLY A 56 10.48 14.99 -1.26
N SER A 57 10.30 14.05 -2.17
CA SER A 57 10.95 14.04 -3.48
C SER A 57 10.15 14.76 -4.57
N TYR A 58 9.04 15.37 -4.22
CA TYR A 58 8.19 16.11 -5.17
C TYR A 58 7.64 15.21 -6.31
N MET A 59 7.59 13.92 -6.09
CA MET A 59 7.07 12.97 -7.07
C MET A 59 5.83 12.26 -6.52
N TYR A 60 4.77 12.27 -7.30
CA TYR A 60 3.60 11.47 -7.05
C TYR A 60 3.77 10.10 -7.70
N ILE A 61 3.96 9.07 -6.89
CA ILE A 61 4.01 7.69 -7.39
C ILE A 61 2.61 7.11 -7.53
N GLY A 62 1.74 7.42 -6.58
CA GLY A 62 0.39 6.88 -6.54
C GLY A 62 0.33 5.36 -6.35
N PRO A 63 -0.89 4.80 -6.32
CA PRO A 63 -1.09 3.36 -6.15
C PRO A 63 -0.47 2.51 -7.26
N GLN A 64 -0.38 3.03 -8.48
CA GLN A 64 0.16 2.31 -9.64
C GLN A 64 1.64 1.92 -9.45
N GLY A 65 2.46 2.77 -8.84
CA GLY A 65 3.86 2.47 -8.58
C GLY A 65 4.03 1.34 -7.57
N ILE A 66 3.16 1.30 -6.56
CA ILE A 66 3.18 0.26 -5.53
C ILE A 66 2.64 -1.05 -6.08
N VAL A 67 1.58 -1.02 -6.89
CA VAL A 67 1.09 -2.21 -7.60
C VAL A 67 2.21 -2.81 -8.47
N HIS A 68 2.90 -1.98 -9.24
CA HIS A 68 4.02 -2.42 -10.08
C HIS A 68 5.14 -3.06 -9.24
N GLY A 69 5.64 -2.36 -8.22
CA GLY A 69 6.71 -2.87 -7.38
C GLY A 69 6.34 -4.17 -6.66
N THR A 70 5.15 -4.26 -6.11
CA THR A 70 4.65 -5.46 -5.42
C THR A 70 4.48 -6.62 -6.40
N THR A 71 3.92 -6.38 -7.58
CA THR A 71 3.76 -7.42 -8.62
C THR A 71 5.10 -8.03 -8.99
N ILE A 72 6.11 -7.19 -9.28
CA ILE A 72 7.46 -7.68 -9.61
C ILE A 72 8.06 -8.47 -8.45
N THR A 73 7.89 -8.00 -7.23
CA THR A 73 8.41 -8.68 -6.03
C THR A 73 7.77 -10.05 -5.85
N VAL A 74 6.45 -10.15 -5.97
CA VAL A 74 5.70 -11.42 -5.87
C VAL A 74 6.12 -12.37 -6.98
N LEU A 75 6.21 -11.91 -8.23
CA LEU A 75 6.68 -12.72 -9.36
C LEU A 75 8.10 -13.25 -9.15
N ASN A 76 9.02 -12.43 -8.65
CA ASN A 76 10.40 -12.86 -8.40
C ASN A 76 10.49 -13.83 -7.23
N ALA A 77 9.72 -13.62 -6.17
CA ALA A 77 9.63 -14.57 -5.05
C ALA A 77 9.07 -15.93 -5.51
N ALA A 78 8.00 -15.90 -6.30
CA ALA A 78 7.41 -17.10 -6.88
C ALA A 78 8.40 -17.85 -7.79
N ARG A 79 9.10 -17.14 -8.68
CA ARG A 79 10.14 -17.74 -9.55
C ARG A 79 11.28 -18.36 -8.74
N LYS A 80 11.67 -17.73 -7.65
CA LYS A 80 12.69 -18.30 -6.74
C LYS A 80 12.17 -19.58 -6.10
N LYS A 81 10.96 -19.56 -5.58
CA LYS A 81 10.35 -20.76 -4.96
C LYS A 81 10.17 -21.92 -5.96
N MET A 82 9.78 -21.62 -7.19
CA MET A 82 9.65 -22.63 -8.24
C MET A 82 10.96 -23.36 -8.58
N LYS A 83 12.13 -22.79 -8.29
CA LYS A 83 13.41 -23.50 -8.46
C LYS A 83 13.55 -24.66 -7.47
N ASP A 84 12.93 -24.53 -6.30
CA ASP A 84 12.93 -25.55 -5.25
C ASP A 84 11.76 -26.55 -5.41
N GLU A 85 10.81 -26.27 -6.34
CA GLU A 85 9.64 -27.10 -6.67
C GLU A 85 9.62 -27.38 -8.19
N PRO A 86 10.50 -28.23 -8.74
CA PRO A 86 10.66 -28.42 -10.18
C PRO A 86 9.40 -28.93 -10.93
N GLU A 87 8.50 -29.58 -10.20
CA GLU A 87 7.22 -30.07 -10.72
C GLU A 87 6.20 -28.94 -10.94
N ARG A 88 6.38 -27.80 -10.27
CA ARG A 88 5.51 -26.63 -10.40
C ARG A 88 5.85 -25.85 -11.67
N LYS A 89 4.90 -25.75 -12.58
CA LYS A 89 5.08 -25.10 -13.90
C LYS A 89 4.73 -23.63 -13.92
N ASP A 90 3.94 -23.16 -12.96
CA ASP A 90 3.49 -21.77 -12.88
C ASP A 90 3.18 -21.36 -11.44
N ILE A 91 2.81 -20.10 -11.26
CA ILE A 91 2.59 -19.50 -9.94
C ILE A 91 1.15 -19.61 -9.43
N HIS A 92 0.21 -20.08 -10.25
CA HIS A 92 -1.19 -20.18 -9.85
C HIS A 92 -1.36 -21.13 -8.65
N GLY A 93 -2.19 -20.70 -7.70
CA GLY A 93 -2.35 -21.40 -6.43
C GLY A 93 -1.22 -21.19 -5.42
N MET A 94 -0.20 -20.39 -5.74
CA MET A 94 0.74 -19.92 -4.70
C MET A 94 0.03 -18.95 -3.77
N LEU A 95 0.33 -19.05 -2.48
CA LEU A 95 -0.23 -18.19 -1.45
C LEU A 95 0.75 -17.05 -1.13
N PHE A 96 0.25 -15.83 -1.25
CA PHE A 96 0.91 -14.60 -0.81
C PHE A 96 0.17 -14.05 0.41
N VAL A 97 0.84 -13.99 1.55
CA VAL A 97 0.29 -13.45 2.80
C VAL A 97 1.01 -12.19 3.19
N SER A 98 0.25 -11.17 3.53
CA SER A 98 0.78 -9.88 3.97
C SER A 98 -0.18 -9.19 4.94
N SER A 99 0.14 -7.97 5.33
CA SER A 99 -0.71 -7.16 6.21
C SER A 99 -0.76 -5.70 5.79
N GLY A 100 -1.86 -5.05 6.17
CA GLY A 100 -2.13 -3.65 5.90
C GLY A 100 -2.87 -3.41 4.58
N LEU A 101 -3.94 -2.62 4.66
CA LEU A 101 -4.73 -2.15 3.51
C LEU A 101 -4.84 -0.62 3.47
N GLY A 102 -3.88 0.06 4.08
CA GLY A 102 -3.77 1.50 4.11
C GLY A 102 -3.42 2.15 2.76
N GLY A 103 -2.89 3.37 2.82
CA GLY A 103 -2.59 4.16 1.61
C GLY A 103 -1.63 3.50 0.64
N MET A 104 -0.57 2.89 1.16
CA MET A 104 0.45 2.20 0.36
C MET A 104 0.15 0.71 0.22
N SER A 105 0.00 0.01 1.32
CA SER A 105 -0.19 -1.43 1.36
C SER A 105 -1.51 -1.90 0.74
N GLY A 106 -2.50 -1.02 0.64
CA GLY A 106 -3.76 -1.32 -0.04
C GLY A 106 -3.63 -1.72 -1.52
N ALA A 107 -2.47 -1.51 -2.13
CA ALA A 107 -2.19 -1.95 -3.50
C ALA A 107 -1.80 -3.44 -3.60
N GLN A 108 -1.46 -4.09 -2.50
CA GLN A 108 -0.99 -5.47 -2.47
C GLN A 108 -1.99 -6.50 -3.01
N PRO A 109 -3.29 -6.44 -2.66
CA PRO A 109 -4.27 -7.40 -3.18
C PRO A 109 -4.33 -7.36 -4.70
N LYS A 110 -4.41 -6.15 -5.27
CA LYS A 110 -4.43 -5.97 -6.73
C LYS A 110 -3.15 -6.47 -7.40
N ALA A 111 -2.01 -6.25 -6.78
CA ALA A 111 -0.74 -6.78 -7.27
C ALA A 111 -0.71 -8.31 -7.25
N GLY A 112 -1.27 -8.95 -6.22
CA GLY A 112 -1.43 -10.40 -6.13
C GLY A 112 -2.31 -10.95 -7.26
N ASN A 113 -3.42 -10.29 -7.54
CA ASN A 113 -4.31 -10.65 -8.64
C ASN A 113 -3.61 -10.53 -10.00
N ILE A 114 -2.86 -9.44 -10.24
CA ILE A 114 -2.09 -9.27 -11.47
C ILE A 114 -1.00 -10.34 -11.60
N ALA A 115 -0.35 -10.70 -10.51
CA ALA A 115 0.65 -11.76 -10.48
C ALA A 115 0.04 -13.16 -10.70
N GLY A 116 -1.24 -13.37 -10.42
CA GLY A 116 -1.92 -14.65 -10.58
C GLY A 116 -1.85 -15.57 -9.36
N VAL A 117 -1.69 -15.01 -8.17
CA VAL A 117 -1.59 -15.76 -6.91
C VAL A 117 -2.88 -15.65 -6.07
N VAL A 118 -3.02 -16.51 -5.07
CA VAL A 118 -3.97 -16.33 -3.98
C VAL A 118 -3.33 -15.35 -2.98
N SER A 119 -3.92 -14.20 -2.74
CA SER A 119 -3.40 -13.23 -1.78
C SER A 119 -4.32 -13.05 -0.59
N VAL A 120 -3.73 -13.02 0.61
CA VAL A 120 -4.44 -12.82 1.87
C VAL A 120 -3.78 -11.67 2.62
N ILE A 121 -4.54 -10.62 2.88
CA ILE A 121 -4.03 -9.41 3.52
C ILE A 121 -4.81 -9.15 4.80
N ALA A 122 -4.14 -9.24 5.94
CA ALA A 122 -4.73 -8.87 7.22
C ALA A 122 -4.77 -7.35 7.39
N GLU A 123 -5.87 -6.83 7.92
CA GLU A 123 -6.04 -5.40 8.22
C GLU A 123 -6.84 -5.24 9.51
N ILE A 124 -6.25 -4.57 10.49
CA ILE A 124 -6.89 -4.35 11.79
C ILE A 124 -8.02 -3.30 11.73
N ASN A 125 -7.93 -2.37 10.79
CA ASN A 125 -8.93 -1.32 10.62
C ASN A 125 -10.04 -1.79 9.65
N PRO A 126 -11.25 -2.09 10.13
CA PRO A 126 -12.33 -2.58 9.26
C PRO A 126 -12.73 -1.57 8.18
N LYS A 127 -12.61 -0.25 8.47
CA LYS A 127 -12.92 0.79 7.48
C LYS A 127 -11.91 0.80 6.32
N ALA A 128 -10.63 0.51 6.60
CA ALA A 128 -9.62 0.42 5.56
C ALA A 128 -9.85 -0.82 4.69
N ALA A 129 -10.15 -1.98 5.28
CA ALA A 129 -10.48 -3.20 4.57
C ALA A 129 -11.72 -3.03 3.68
N GLN A 130 -12.80 -2.51 4.24
CA GLN A 130 -14.05 -2.22 3.51
C GLN A 130 -13.80 -1.27 2.33
N LYS A 131 -13.05 -0.19 2.56
CA LYS A 131 -12.71 0.76 1.48
C LYS A 131 -12.02 0.08 0.30
N ARG A 132 -11.12 -0.86 0.54
CA ARG A 132 -10.42 -1.57 -0.55
C ARG A 132 -11.32 -2.56 -1.27
N TYR A 133 -12.23 -3.19 -0.55
CA TYR A 133 -13.28 -4.03 -1.12
C TYR A 133 -14.22 -3.21 -2.03
N ASP A 134 -14.74 -2.09 -1.53
CA ASP A 134 -15.63 -1.20 -2.29
C ASP A 134 -14.96 -0.61 -3.54
N GLN A 135 -13.65 -0.42 -3.50
CA GLN A 135 -12.84 0.02 -4.65
C GLN A 135 -12.54 -1.09 -5.67
N GLY A 136 -12.91 -2.34 -5.42
CA GLY A 136 -12.59 -3.49 -6.26
C GLY A 136 -11.09 -3.84 -6.28
N TRP A 137 -10.40 -3.57 -5.17
CA TRP A 137 -8.98 -3.92 -5.00
C TRP A 137 -8.79 -5.23 -4.24
N VAL A 138 -9.82 -5.64 -3.53
CA VAL A 138 -9.96 -6.90 -2.79
C VAL A 138 -11.21 -7.58 -3.31
N ASP A 139 -11.12 -8.87 -3.59
CA ASP A 139 -12.24 -9.64 -4.14
C ASP A 139 -13.17 -10.15 -3.03
N GLU A 140 -12.62 -10.52 -1.87
CA GLU A 140 -13.38 -11.09 -0.76
C GLU A 140 -12.98 -10.43 0.57
N LEU A 141 -13.97 -10.22 1.45
CA LEU A 141 -13.77 -9.64 2.78
C LEU A 141 -14.24 -10.63 3.85
N HIS A 142 -13.34 -11.00 4.75
CA HIS A 142 -13.60 -11.94 5.82
C HIS A 142 -13.30 -11.34 7.19
N SER A 143 -14.13 -11.62 8.18
CA SER A 143 -13.93 -11.24 9.60
C SER A 143 -13.73 -12.44 10.50
N ASN A 144 -13.85 -13.65 9.98
CA ASN A 144 -13.75 -14.91 10.70
C ASN A 144 -12.73 -15.83 10.03
N LEU A 145 -11.78 -16.33 10.82
CA LEU A 145 -10.77 -17.28 10.34
C LEU A 145 -11.36 -18.64 9.97
N ASP A 146 -12.43 -19.05 10.62
CA ASP A 146 -13.09 -20.34 10.33
C ASP A 146 -13.74 -20.35 8.93
N GLU A 147 -14.06 -19.18 8.38
CA GLU A 147 -14.53 -19.01 7.01
C GLU A 147 -13.36 -18.77 6.04
N LEU A 148 -12.41 -17.95 6.44
CA LEU A 148 -11.27 -17.60 5.59
C LEU A 148 -10.35 -18.79 5.29
N ILE A 149 -10.02 -19.62 6.29
CA ILE A 149 -9.08 -20.71 6.09
C ILE A 149 -9.58 -21.74 5.06
N PRO A 150 -10.85 -22.20 5.10
CA PRO A 150 -11.40 -23.03 4.05
C PRO A 150 -11.40 -22.36 2.67
N ALA A 151 -11.71 -21.06 2.59
CA ALA A 151 -11.68 -20.30 1.34
C ALA A 151 -10.27 -20.25 0.73
N ILE A 152 -9.25 -20.00 1.57
CA ILE A 152 -7.84 -20.04 1.15
C ILE A 152 -7.47 -21.41 0.60
N ARG A 153 -7.78 -22.48 1.32
CA ARG A 153 -7.47 -23.86 0.90
C ARG A 153 -8.12 -24.17 -0.45
N TYR A 154 -9.40 -23.87 -0.57
CA TYR A 154 -10.12 -24.06 -1.81
C TYR A 154 -9.49 -23.27 -2.97
N ALA A 155 -9.12 -22.03 -2.76
CA ALA A 155 -8.49 -21.20 -3.78
C ALA A 155 -7.10 -21.73 -4.20
N VAL A 156 -6.29 -22.18 -3.24
CA VAL A 156 -4.97 -22.76 -3.49
C VAL A 156 -5.09 -24.09 -4.25
N GLU A 157 -5.93 -25.00 -3.80
CA GLU A 157 -6.15 -26.31 -4.42
C GLU A 157 -6.70 -26.21 -5.85
N ASN A 158 -7.59 -25.24 -6.07
CA ASN A 158 -8.17 -24.98 -7.38
C ASN A 158 -7.37 -23.98 -8.23
N ARG A 159 -6.16 -23.60 -7.77
CA ARG A 159 -5.22 -22.74 -8.49
C ARG A 159 -5.85 -21.42 -8.94
N LYS A 160 -6.73 -20.87 -8.10
CA LYS A 160 -7.41 -19.59 -8.38
C LYS A 160 -6.48 -18.40 -8.22
N THR A 161 -6.88 -17.33 -8.87
CA THR A 161 -6.36 -15.98 -8.62
C THR A 161 -7.43 -15.22 -7.87
N VAL A 162 -7.19 -14.87 -6.64
CA VAL A 162 -8.15 -14.18 -5.78
C VAL A 162 -7.43 -13.43 -4.66
N SER A 163 -7.95 -12.30 -4.29
CA SER A 163 -7.47 -11.52 -3.14
C SER A 163 -8.52 -11.49 -2.03
N MET A 164 -8.08 -11.84 -0.82
CA MET A 164 -8.91 -11.92 0.38
C MET A 164 -8.38 -10.95 1.42
N ALA A 165 -9.24 -10.10 1.96
CA ALA A 165 -8.92 -9.29 3.13
C ALA A 165 -9.43 -9.99 4.39
N TYR A 166 -8.60 -10.04 5.42
CA TYR A 166 -8.98 -10.47 6.76
C TYR A 166 -9.05 -9.27 7.69
N VAL A 167 -10.23 -9.03 8.28
CA VAL A 167 -10.39 -7.98 9.29
C VAL A 167 -9.94 -8.55 10.64
N GLY A 168 -8.69 -8.30 10.98
CA GLY A 168 -8.06 -8.83 12.18
C GLY A 168 -6.54 -8.74 12.12
N ASN A 169 -5.90 -9.39 13.07
CA ASN A 169 -4.45 -9.42 13.21
C ASN A 169 -3.95 -10.86 13.41
#